data_16193f00ef669a4ac2bf99024ffabf9b
#
_entry.id   16193f00ef669a4ac2bf99024ffabf9b
#
_cell.length_a   1.000
_cell.length_b   1.000
_cell.length_c   1.000
_cell.angle_alpha   90.00
_cell.angle_beta   90.00
_cell.angle_gamma   90.00
#
_symmetry.space_group_name_H-M   'P 1'
#
loop_
_entity.id
_entity.type
_entity.pdbx_description
1 polymer ?
#
loop_
_entity_poly.entity_id
_entity_poly.type
_entity_poly.pdbx_seq_one_letter_code
_entity_poly.pdbx_strand_id
1 'polypeptide(L)'
;MAAAVVARVGGGGSFHIGVLLSFIAGVAGSTAPDWLEVAWWSRARRLWITHRTLTHWGVGWVALLVGSYHWLGHSVYAAAAFGFACGGVMHLLADWPNPLGVPWVAARHSLNLWNSGRCDLIVVAGSWVAAWFVSEHVWLHGVSVLRFLRVG
;
A
#
# COMPACT_ATOMS: atom_id res chain seq x y z
N MET A 1 0.98 -6.02 -8.08
CA MET A 1 2.28 -5.44 -7.70
C MET A 1 2.91 -6.14 -6.50
N ALA A 2 2.35 -6.08 -5.29
CA ALA A 2 2.94 -6.70 -4.11
C ALA A 2 3.31 -8.17 -4.29
N ALA A 3 2.41 -8.99 -4.80
CA ALA A 3 2.66 -10.41 -5.08
C ALA A 3 3.85 -10.64 -6.02
N ALA A 4 4.04 -9.77 -7.03
CA ALA A 4 5.17 -9.86 -7.93
C ALA A 4 6.51 -9.53 -7.25
N VAL A 5 6.51 -8.55 -6.34
CA VAL A 5 7.71 -8.21 -5.53
C VAL A 5 8.04 -9.36 -4.57
N VAL A 6 7.05 -9.88 -3.86
CA VAL A 6 7.21 -11.03 -2.95
C VAL A 6 7.72 -12.24 -3.71
N ALA A 7 7.20 -12.46 -4.92
CA ALA A 7 7.63 -13.51 -5.81
C ALA A 7 9.14 -13.46 -6.11
N ARG A 8 9.72 -12.29 -6.15
CA ARG A 8 11.13 -12.09 -6.49
C ARG A 8 12.08 -12.22 -5.30
N VAL A 9 11.63 -11.78 -4.14
CA VAL A 9 12.48 -11.73 -2.93
C VAL A 9 12.52 -13.08 -2.21
N GLY A 10 11.48 -13.89 -2.34
CA GLY A 10 11.28 -15.12 -1.57
C GLY A 10 11.79 -16.40 -2.23
N GLY A 11 13.05 -16.51 -2.57
CA GLY A 11 13.60 -17.74 -3.18
C GLY A 11 13.40 -19.00 -2.32
N GLY A 12 12.52 -19.92 -2.75
CA GLY A 12 12.37 -21.24 -2.12
C GLY A 12 10.90 -21.69 -1.92
N GLY A 13 10.69 -22.87 -1.36
CA GLY A 13 9.38 -23.54 -1.30
C GLY A 13 8.25 -22.87 -0.51
N SER A 14 8.54 -21.88 0.34
CA SER A 14 7.52 -21.03 1.00
C SER A 14 6.99 -19.89 0.12
N PHE A 15 7.55 -19.75 -1.06
CA PHE A 15 7.29 -18.72 -2.04
C PHE A 15 5.80 -18.61 -2.44
N HIS A 16 5.16 -19.71 -2.77
CA HIS A 16 3.78 -19.71 -3.24
C HIS A 16 2.79 -19.22 -2.17
N ILE A 17 3.03 -19.59 -0.92
CA ILE A 17 2.18 -19.15 0.21
C ILE A 17 2.36 -17.64 0.45
N GLY A 18 3.59 -17.14 0.45
CA GLY A 18 3.87 -15.71 0.61
C GLY A 18 3.24 -14.86 -0.49
N VAL A 19 3.32 -15.32 -1.74
CA VAL A 19 2.70 -14.64 -2.89
C VAL A 19 1.18 -14.61 -2.76
N LEU A 20 0.57 -15.74 -2.42
CA LEU A 20 -0.88 -15.83 -2.24
C LEU A 20 -1.35 -14.94 -1.09
N LEU A 21 -0.68 -15.00 0.06
CA LEU A 21 -1.01 -14.17 1.21
C LEU A 21 -0.82 -12.68 0.90
N SER A 22 0.24 -12.30 0.20
CA SER A 22 0.46 -10.92 -0.23
C SER A 22 -0.65 -10.43 -1.17
N PHE A 23 -1.13 -11.29 -2.06
CA PHE A 23 -2.25 -10.95 -2.95
C PHE A 23 -3.54 -10.74 -2.16
N ILE A 24 -3.93 -11.70 -1.31
CA ILE A 24 -5.15 -11.64 -0.50
C ILE A 24 -5.09 -10.42 0.44
N ALA A 25 -3.97 -10.24 1.12
CA ALA A 25 -3.77 -9.10 2.00
C ALA A 25 -3.79 -7.76 1.24
N GLY A 26 -3.29 -7.71 0.01
CA GLY A 26 -3.36 -6.54 -0.85
C GLY A 26 -4.80 -6.14 -1.20
N VAL A 27 -5.64 -7.12 -1.51
CA VAL A 27 -7.07 -6.89 -1.72
C VAL A 27 -7.75 -6.38 -0.44
N ALA A 28 -7.48 -7.00 0.71
CA ALA A 28 -7.99 -6.53 1.98
C ALA A 28 -7.49 -5.12 2.33
N GLY A 29 -6.21 -4.85 2.09
CA GLY A 29 -5.58 -3.55 2.32
C GLY A 29 -6.16 -2.43 1.47
N SER A 30 -6.61 -2.74 0.25
CA SER A 30 -7.18 -1.72 -0.65
C SER A 30 -8.49 -1.11 -0.14
N THR A 31 -9.14 -1.73 0.82
CA THR A 31 -10.37 -1.23 1.47
C THR A 31 -10.16 -0.96 2.96
N ALA A 32 -8.99 -1.30 3.50
CA ALA A 32 -8.70 -1.23 4.92
C ALA A 32 -8.86 0.17 5.54
N PRO A 33 -8.45 1.26 4.90
CA PRO A 33 -8.65 2.60 5.46
C PRO A 33 -10.12 2.85 5.81
N ASP A 34 -11.05 2.42 4.97
CA ASP A 34 -12.49 2.65 5.16
C ASP A 34 -13.10 1.73 6.23
N TRP A 35 -12.87 0.41 6.15
CA TRP A 35 -13.50 -0.49 7.14
C TRP A 35 -12.86 -0.39 8.53
N LEU A 36 -11.57 -0.05 8.62
CA LEU A 36 -10.95 0.27 9.91
C LEU A 36 -11.61 1.50 10.53
N GLU A 37 -11.93 2.50 9.72
CA GLU A 37 -12.64 3.70 10.17
C GLU A 37 -14.04 3.37 10.68
N VAL A 38 -14.82 2.56 9.98
CA VAL A 38 -16.16 2.13 10.41
C VAL A 38 -16.10 1.40 11.75
N ALA A 39 -15.13 0.53 11.95
CA ALA A 39 -14.95 -0.19 13.20
C ALA A 39 -14.68 0.75 14.39
N TRP A 40 -13.96 1.84 14.17
CA TRP A 40 -13.71 2.87 15.18
C TRP A 40 -14.88 3.84 15.36
N TRP A 41 -15.50 4.24 14.25
CA TRP A 41 -16.61 5.19 14.24
C TRP A 41 -17.86 4.68 14.94
N SER A 42 -18.19 3.41 14.84
CA SER A 42 -19.39 2.83 15.47
C SER A 42 -19.41 2.96 16.99
N ARG A 43 -18.23 3.02 17.64
CA ARG A 43 -18.09 3.21 19.09
C ARG A 43 -17.89 4.65 19.52
N ALA A 44 -17.44 5.51 18.60
CA ALA A 44 -16.92 6.83 18.95
C ALA A 44 -17.68 7.98 18.27
N ARG A 45 -18.97 7.81 17.97
CA ARG A 45 -19.82 8.85 17.33
C ARG A 45 -19.78 10.24 17.98
N ARG A 46 -19.08 10.39 19.11
CA ARG A 46 -18.93 11.64 19.82
C ARG A 46 -17.48 12.14 19.91
N LEU A 47 -16.52 11.43 19.36
CA LEU A 47 -15.12 11.82 19.42
C LEU A 47 -14.66 12.36 18.07
N TRP A 48 -14.19 13.53 18.04
CA TRP A 48 -13.22 14.28 17.26
C TRP A 48 -12.65 13.71 15.97
N ILE A 49 -12.77 12.41 15.68
CA ILE A 49 -12.15 11.78 14.53
C ILE A 49 -13.07 11.95 13.36
N THR A 50 -12.83 13.02 12.64
CA THR A 50 -13.48 13.25 11.35
C THR A 50 -13.08 12.14 10.38
N HIS A 51 -13.99 11.77 9.50
CA HIS A 51 -13.75 10.87 8.37
C HIS A 51 -12.37 11.10 7.72
N ARG A 52 -11.65 10.02 7.40
CA ARG A 52 -10.32 10.04 6.79
C ARG A 52 -9.23 10.70 7.66
N THR A 53 -9.03 10.23 8.88
CA THR A 53 -7.95 10.71 9.76
C THR A 53 -6.86 9.66 9.96
N LEU A 54 -6.89 8.95 11.09
CA LEU A 54 -5.82 8.00 11.45
C LEU A 54 -5.72 6.82 10.49
N THR A 55 -6.84 6.29 10.03
CA THR A 55 -6.88 5.14 9.11
C THR A 55 -6.40 5.50 7.70
N HIS A 56 -6.48 6.79 7.34
CA HIS A 56 -6.00 7.33 6.09
C HIS A 56 -4.65 8.06 6.23
N TRP A 57 -3.95 7.88 7.36
CA TRP A 57 -2.68 8.56 7.58
C TRP A 57 -1.56 7.98 6.70
N GLY A 58 -1.12 8.77 5.72
CA GLY A 58 -0.19 8.34 4.68
C GLY A 58 1.15 7.84 5.23
N VAL A 59 1.72 8.56 6.24
CA VAL A 59 2.98 8.15 6.87
C VAL A 59 2.87 6.76 7.49
N GLY A 60 1.74 6.45 8.14
CA GLY A 60 1.52 5.14 8.75
C GLY A 60 1.55 4.01 7.71
N TRP A 61 0.86 4.20 6.59
CA TRP A 61 0.84 3.21 5.50
C TRP A 61 2.20 3.06 4.81
N VAL A 62 2.91 4.17 4.58
CA VAL A 62 4.27 4.14 4.00
C VAL A 62 5.26 3.50 4.96
N ALA A 63 5.19 3.79 6.25
CA ALA A 63 6.04 3.16 7.25
C ALA A 63 5.81 1.64 7.33
N LEU A 64 4.54 1.21 7.28
CA LEU A 64 4.20 -0.22 7.21
C LEU A 64 4.74 -0.86 5.94
N LEU A 65 4.64 -0.18 4.79
CA LEU A 65 5.14 -0.65 3.51
C LEU A 65 6.67 -0.84 3.55
N VAL A 66 7.40 0.16 4.00
CA VAL A 66 8.87 0.13 4.08
C VAL A 66 9.32 -0.90 5.11
N GLY A 67 8.72 -0.90 6.29
CA GLY A 67 9.06 -1.86 7.35
C GLY A 67 8.83 -3.30 6.91
N SER A 68 7.68 -3.61 6.34
CA SER A 68 7.39 -4.96 5.84
C SER A 68 8.29 -5.37 4.67
N TYR A 69 8.67 -4.43 3.81
CA TYR A 69 9.61 -4.66 2.72
C TYR A 69 10.99 -5.11 3.22
N HIS A 70 11.51 -4.47 4.27
CA HIS A 70 12.81 -4.87 4.87
C HIS A 70 12.81 -6.29 5.42
N TRP A 71 11.65 -6.80 5.82
CA TRP A 71 11.50 -8.16 6.35
C TRP A 71 11.07 -9.18 5.30
N LEU A 72 10.90 -8.78 4.03
CA LEU A 72 10.61 -9.72 2.95
C LEU A 72 11.71 -10.76 2.83
N GLY A 73 11.32 -12.01 2.63
CA GLY A 73 12.26 -13.14 2.57
C GLY A 73 12.57 -13.77 3.93
N HIS A 74 12.30 -13.10 5.05
CA HIS A 74 12.52 -13.63 6.39
C HIS A 74 11.25 -14.19 7.03
N SER A 75 10.07 -13.73 6.58
CA SER A 75 8.79 -14.15 7.17
C SER A 75 7.65 -14.08 6.16
N VAL A 76 6.79 -15.08 6.18
CA VAL A 76 5.56 -15.10 5.39
C VAL A 76 4.57 -14.01 5.85
N TYR A 77 4.64 -13.64 7.13
CA TYR A 77 3.83 -12.53 7.68
C TYR A 77 4.28 -11.18 7.13
N ALA A 78 5.58 -11.01 6.85
CA ALA A 78 6.09 -9.81 6.20
C ALA A 78 5.53 -9.68 4.77
N ALA A 79 5.38 -10.78 4.06
CA ALA A 79 4.76 -10.79 2.73
C ALA A 79 3.28 -10.37 2.79
N ALA A 80 2.54 -10.85 3.76
CA ALA A 80 1.14 -10.44 3.99
C ALA A 80 1.06 -8.95 4.38
N ALA A 81 1.89 -8.50 5.33
CA ALA A 81 1.94 -7.10 5.75
C ALA A 81 2.32 -6.16 4.60
N PHE A 82 3.26 -6.57 3.77
CA PHE A 82 3.65 -5.83 2.57
C PHE A 82 2.51 -5.72 1.56
N GLY A 83 1.81 -6.82 1.29
CA GLY A 83 0.61 -6.82 0.45
C GLY A 83 -0.44 -5.87 0.98
N PHE A 84 -0.76 -5.98 2.26
CA PHE A 84 -1.74 -5.13 2.94
C PHE A 84 -1.37 -3.64 2.87
N ALA A 85 -0.12 -3.31 3.14
CA ALA A 85 0.38 -1.93 3.04
C ALA A 85 0.32 -1.38 1.61
N CYS A 86 0.67 -2.21 0.60
CA CYS A 86 0.52 -1.84 -0.81
C CYS A 86 -0.94 -1.49 -1.14
N GLY A 87 -1.89 -2.31 -0.68
CA GLY A 87 -3.32 -2.04 -0.87
C GLY A 87 -3.75 -0.73 -0.24
N GLY A 88 -3.37 -0.48 1.03
CA GLY A 88 -3.68 0.76 1.72
C GLY A 88 -3.09 2.01 1.06
N VAL A 89 -1.83 1.96 0.64
CA VAL A 89 -1.21 3.06 -0.11
C VAL A 89 -1.96 3.32 -1.41
N MET A 90 -2.36 2.27 -2.13
CA MET A 90 -3.14 2.41 -3.37
C MET A 90 -4.51 3.07 -3.13
N HIS A 91 -5.19 2.71 -2.03
CA HIS A 91 -6.42 3.37 -1.62
C HIS A 91 -6.21 4.87 -1.39
N LEU A 92 -5.17 5.23 -0.63
CA LEU A 92 -4.85 6.65 -0.38
C LEU A 92 -4.52 7.42 -1.67
N LEU A 93 -3.83 6.78 -2.61
CA LEU A 93 -3.54 7.38 -3.92
C LEU A 93 -4.81 7.60 -4.75
N ALA A 94 -5.78 6.68 -4.67
CA ALA A 94 -7.08 6.83 -5.32
C ALA A 94 -7.92 7.95 -4.67
N ASP A 95 -7.76 8.16 -3.37
CA ASP A 95 -8.46 9.22 -2.64
C ASP A 95 -7.81 10.60 -2.76
N TRP A 96 -6.55 10.67 -3.08
CA TRP A 96 -5.80 11.92 -3.13
C TRP A 96 -6.36 12.97 -4.12
N PRO A 97 -6.84 12.60 -5.32
CA PRO A 97 -7.46 13.54 -6.24
C PRO A 97 -8.82 14.08 -5.78
N ASN A 98 -9.48 13.45 -4.81
CA ASN A 98 -10.78 13.86 -4.30
C ASN A 98 -10.68 15.17 -3.49
N PRO A 99 -11.74 16.02 -3.48
CA PRO A 99 -11.73 17.27 -2.73
C PRO A 99 -11.44 17.12 -1.24
N LEU A 100 -11.85 16.00 -0.62
CA LEU A 100 -11.59 15.71 0.79
C LEU A 100 -10.10 15.44 1.08
N GLY A 101 -9.36 14.97 0.08
CA GLY A 101 -7.94 14.69 0.19
C GLY A 101 -7.55 13.62 1.20
N VAL A 102 -6.25 13.50 1.42
CA VAL A 102 -5.62 12.51 2.30
C VAL A 102 -4.66 13.20 3.25
N PRO A 103 -4.65 12.86 4.55
CA PRO A 103 -3.67 13.35 5.51
C PRO A 103 -2.33 12.62 5.33
N TRP A 104 -1.50 13.10 4.42
CA TRP A 104 -0.20 12.47 4.17
C TRP A 104 0.73 12.53 5.38
N VAL A 105 0.89 13.68 5.99
CA VAL A 105 1.74 13.89 7.17
C VAL A 105 0.91 14.39 8.35
N ALA A 106 0.60 15.66 8.41
CA ALA A 106 -0.17 16.27 9.47
C ALA A 106 -1.44 16.95 8.97
N ALA A 107 -1.37 17.62 7.81
CA ALA A 107 -2.49 18.29 7.18
C ALA A 107 -3.05 17.46 6.02
N ARG A 108 -4.33 17.64 5.74
CA ARG A 108 -4.96 17.06 4.55
C ARG A 108 -4.45 17.78 3.31
N HIS A 109 -4.08 16.98 2.33
CA HIS A 109 -3.71 17.46 1.01
C HIS A 109 -4.61 16.82 -0.03
N SER A 110 -5.17 17.63 -0.91
CA SER A 110 -5.97 17.19 -2.03
C SER A 110 -5.42 17.78 -3.32
N LEU A 111 -5.39 16.99 -4.37
CA LEU A 111 -5.10 17.48 -5.72
C LEU A 111 -6.30 18.22 -6.31
N ASN A 112 -7.49 18.03 -5.75
CA ASN A 112 -8.75 18.67 -6.15
C ASN A 112 -9.00 18.59 -7.67
N LEU A 113 -8.66 17.45 -8.28
CA LEU A 113 -8.76 17.28 -9.72
C LEU A 113 -10.17 16.93 -10.17
N TRP A 114 -10.88 16.09 -9.39
CA TRP A 114 -12.24 15.65 -9.69
C TRP A 114 -12.90 14.86 -8.55
N ASN A 115 -14.20 14.63 -8.69
CA ASN A 115 -14.96 13.75 -7.79
C ASN A 115 -14.61 12.27 -8.07
N SER A 116 -14.64 11.45 -7.01
CA SER A 116 -14.33 10.03 -7.06
C SER A 116 -15.06 9.26 -8.17
N GLY A 117 -14.44 8.20 -8.62
CA GLY A 117 -14.96 7.26 -9.62
C GLY A 117 -14.35 7.39 -11.00
N ARG A 118 -14.02 8.59 -11.47
CA ARG A 118 -13.32 8.76 -12.77
C ARG A 118 -11.82 8.54 -12.67
N CYS A 119 -11.29 8.71 -11.47
CA CYS A 119 -9.87 8.56 -11.17
C CYS A 119 -9.43 7.13 -11.00
N ASP A 120 -10.31 6.28 -10.55
CA ASP A 120 -9.98 4.91 -10.18
C ASP A 120 -9.35 4.16 -11.36
N LEU A 121 -9.86 4.38 -12.56
CA LEU A 121 -9.31 3.78 -13.77
C LEU A 121 -7.88 4.27 -14.07
N ILE A 122 -7.61 5.56 -13.88
CA ILE A 122 -6.28 6.15 -14.10
C ILE A 122 -5.31 5.67 -13.02
N VAL A 123 -5.74 5.63 -11.76
CA VAL A 123 -4.92 5.12 -10.66
C VAL A 123 -4.63 3.65 -10.84
N VAL A 124 -5.63 2.84 -11.21
CA VAL A 124 -5.44 1.42 -11.51
C VAL A 124 -4.49 1.24 -12.68
N ALA A 125 -4.72 1.91 -13.80
CA ALA A 125 -3.84 1.83 -14.97
C ALA A 125 -2.41 2.31 -14.65
N GLY A 126 -2.27 3.44 -13.95
CA GLY A 126 -0.98 3.95 -13.51
C GLY A 126 -0.25 2.99 -12.56
N SER A 127 -0.99 2.31 -11.70
CA SER A 127 -0.44 1.27 -10.81
C SER A 127 0.05 0.05 -11.56
N TRP A 128 -0.67 -0.37 -12.58
CA TRP A 128 -0.25 -1.46 -13.46
C TRP A 128 1.02 -1.11 -14.23
N VAL A 129 1.09 0.08 -14.79
CA VAL A 129 2.29 0.58 -15.48
C VAL A 129 3.46 0.68 -14.51
N ALA A 130 3.26 1.25 -13.32
CA ALA A 130 4.30 1.31 -12.29
C ALA A 130 4.74 -0.08 -11.83
N ALA A 131 3.80 -1.02 -11.65
CA ALA A 131 4.11 -2.39 -11.28
C ALA A 131 4.93 -3.11 -12.36
N TRP A 132 4.55 -2.91 -13.61
CA TRP A 132 5.29 -3.44 -14.75
C TRP A 132 6.70 -2.85 -14.81
N PHE A 133 6.82 -1.54 -14.73
CA PHE A 133 8.11 -0.84 -14.75
C PHE A 133 9.03 -1.29 -13.60
N VAL A 134 8.50 -1.38 -12.37
CA VAL A 134 9.27 -1.87 -11.21
C VAL A 134 9.66 -3.33 -11.41
N SER A 135 8.77 -4.18 -11.95
CA SER A 135 9.09 -5.58 -12.21
C SER A 135 10.19 -5.74 -13.24
N GLU A 136 10.17 -4.97 -14.32
CA GLU A 136 11.20 -4.96 -15.36
C GLU A 136 12.55 -4.46 -14.81
N HIS A 137 12.57 -3.34 -14.09
CA HIS A 137 13.80 -2.77 -13.55
C HIS A 137 14.42 -3.64 -12.45
N VAL A 138 13.62 -4.24 -11.59
CA VAL A 138 14.10 -5.21 -10.61
C VAL A 138 14.60 -6.48 -11.31
N TRP A 139 14.09 -6.80 -12.50
CA TRP A 139 14.51 -7.95 -13.28
C TRP A 139 15.81 -7.72 -14.06
N LEU A 140 15.92 -6.59 -14.74
CA LEU A 140 17.04 -6.29 -15.63
C LEU A 140 18.32 -5.89 -14.89
N HIS A 141 18.18 -5.27 -13.72
CA HIS A 141 19.32 -4.71 -13.01
C HIS A 141 19.59 -5.39 -11.67
N GLY A 142 19.08 -6.61 -11.50
CA GLY A 142 19.19 -7.45 -10.31
C GLY A 142 20.10 -6.88 -9.25
N VAL A 143 19.57 -6.23 -8.22
CA VAL A 143 20.30 -5.85 -7.00
C VAL A 143 20.71 -4.38 -6.84
N SER A 144 20.82 -3.54 -7.89
CA SER A 144 21.40 -2.21 -7.68
C SER A 144 20.55 -1.27 -6.80
N VAL A 145 19.23 -1.32 -6.90
CA VAL A 145 18.34 -0.49 -6.07
C VAL A 145 18.27 -1.05 -4.63
N LEU A 146 18.32 -2.36 -4.48
CA LEU A 146 18.32 -3.01 -3.17
C LEU A 146 19.65 -2.84 -2.41
N ARG A 147 20.77 -2.66 -3.13
CA ARG A 147 22.06 -2.33 -2.48
C ARG A 147 22.08 -0.92 -1.91
N PHE A 148 21.38 0.02 -2.52
CA PHE A 148 21.32 1.40 -2.02
C PHE A 148 20.55 1.54 -0.70
N LEU A 149 19.58 0.65 -0.45
CA LEU A 149 18.83 0.58 0.81
C LEU A 149 19.44 -0.35 1.86
N ARG A 150 20.54 -1.01 1.54
CA ARG A 150 21.26 -1.96 2.40
C ARG A 150 22.51 -1.38 3.05
N VAL A 151 22.67 -0.06 3.02
CA VAL A 151 23.76 0.62 3.72
C VAL A 151 23.29 0.99 5.10
N GLY A 152 23.65 0.16 6.05
CA GLY A 152 23.46 0.38 7.49
C GLY A 152 23.44 -0.93 8.21
#